data_30a834728d3b63c432cf97784fe7a01c
#
_entry.id   30a834728d3b63c432cf97784fe7a01c
#
_cell.length_a   1.000
_cell.length_b   1.000
_cell.length_c   1.000
_cell.angle_alpha   90.00
_cell.angle_beta   90.00
_cell.angle_gamma   90.00
#
_symmetry.space_group_name_H-M   'P 1'
#
loop_
_entity.id
_entity.type
_entity.pdbx_description
1 polymer ?
#
loop_
_entity_poly.entity_id
_entity_poly.type
_entity_poly.pdbx_seq_one_letter_code
_entity_poly.pdbx_strand_id
1 'polypeptide(L)'
;MMILNDEMNLISYEGGNLMYVFNKITVTPQLPERINKLSEIAGNLWWAWNTDFLKLFKIIDGDLWETVGKNPVKFLKLVSQERLEKVAENPEFLKEYDKIANDFYDYMNSKSTWFKKNYPDNKNDLIAYFSAEYGLDQILSIYSGGLGILSGDHLKS
;
A
#
# COMPACT_ATOMS: atom_id res chain seq x y z
N MET A 1 -15.39 -11.80 -10.15
CA MET A 1 -14.79 -11.81 -11.51
C MET A 1 -13.31 -12.06 -11.34
N MET A 2 -12.84 -13.19 -11.82
CA MET A 2 -11.46 -13.67 -11.64
C MET A 2 -10.58 -13.00 -12.70
N ILE A 3 -9.57 -12.24 -12.29
CA ILE A 3 -8.60 -11.67 -13.23
C ILE A 3 -7.46 -12.69 -13.36
N LEU A 4 -7.33 -13.30 -14.54
CA LEU A 4 -6.21 -14.16 -14.90
C LEU A 4 -5.13 -13.29 -15.53
N ASN A 5 -4.00 -13.13 -14.85
CA ASN A 5 -2.80 -12.55 -15.45
C ASN A 5 -1.94 -13.68 -16.02
N ASP A 6 -1.92 -13.82 -17.35
CA ASP A 6 -1.02 -14.72 -18.07
C ASP A 6 0.36 -14.07 -18.23
N GLU A 7 1.33 -14.49 -17.47
CA GLU A 7 2.75 -14.26 -17.79
C GLU A 7 3.33 -15.52 -18.45
N MET A 8 3.45 -15.49 -19.80
CA MET A 8 4.17 -16.52 -20.55
C MET A 8 5.68 -16.27 -20.48
N ASN A 9 6.39 -17.07 -19.73
CA ASN A 9 7.85 -17.15 -19.81
C ASN A 9 8.26 -18.19 -20.86
N LEU A 10 8.64 -17.74 -22.05
CA LEU A 10 9.26 -18.56 -23.08
C LEU A 10 10.75 -18.67 -22.81
N ILE A 11 11.24 -19.84 -22.37
CA ILE A 11 12.67 -20.17 -22.39
C ILE A 11 12.89 -21.10 -23.58
N SER A 12 13.60 -20.61 -24.63
CA SER A 12 14.02 -21.42 -25.74
C SER A 12 15.42 -22.00 -25.45
N TYR A 13 15.53 -23.34 -25.54
CA TYR A 13 16.83 -24.04 -25.63
C TYR A 13 16.90 -24.80 -26.94
N GLU A 14 17.95 -24.58 -27.72
CA GLU A 14 18.28 -25.40 -28.89
C GLU A 14 18.93 -26.70 -28.43
N GLY A 15 18.24 -27.82 -28.67
CA GLY A 15 18.76 -29.17 -28.42
C GLY A 15 17.64 -30.12 -28.01
N GLY A 16 17.11 -30.80 -28.98
CA GLY A 16 16.27 -32.01 -29.07
C GLY A 16 15.64 -32.70 -27.85
N ASN A 17 15.20 -32.01 -26.80
CA ASN A 17 14.45 -32.60 -25.70
C ASN A 17 13.11 -31.88 -25.49
N LEU A 18 12.08 -32.69 -25.16
CA LEU A 18 10.72 -32.20 -24.87
C LEU A 18 10.76 -31.02 -23.90
N MET A 19 10.28 -29.87 -24.38
CA MET A 19 10.11 -28.68 -23.58
C MET A 19 8.75 -28.73 -22.87
N TYR A 20 8.74 -28.82 -21.56
CA TYR A 20 7.52 -28.66 -20.76
C TYR A 20 7.27 -27.18 -20.53
N VAL A 21 6.18 -26.66 -21.08
CA VAL A 21 5.70 -25.31 -20.80
C VAL A 21 4.83 -25.37 -19.55
N PHE A 22 5.31 -24.80 -18.46
CA PHE A 22 4.51 -24.64 -17.25
C PHE A 22 3.81 -23.28 -17.28
N ASN A 23 2.50 -23.28 -17.42
CA ASN A 23 1.71 -22.07 -17.22
C ASN A 23 1.53 -21.83 -15.72
N LYS A 24 2.10 -20.74 -15.20
CA LYS A 24 1.88 -20.32 -13.82
C LYS A 24 0.60 -19.50 -13.75
N ILE A 25 -0.46 -20.07 -13.19
CA ILE A 25 -1.69 -19.32 -12.88
C ILE A 25 -1.52 -18.69 -11.51
N THR A 26 -1.58 -17.36 -11.43
CA THR A 26 -1.58 -16.64 -10.16
C THR A 26 -2.99 -16.13 -9.91
N VAL A 27 -3.61 -16.61 -8.85
CA VAL A 27 -4.94 -16.13 -8.40
C VAL A 27 -4.68 -15.07 -7.33
N THR A 28 -5.12 -13.83 -7.61
CA THR A 28 -5.06 -12.74 -6.64
C THR A 28 -6.42 -12.57 -5.96
N PRO A 29 -6.46 -12.34 -4.64
CA PRO A 29 -7.71 -12.10 -3.94
C PRO A 29 -8.34 -10.78 -4.41
N GLN A 30 -9.67 -10.71 -4.32
CA GLN A 30 -10.42 -9.50 -4.60
C GLN A 30 -10.95 -8.91 -3.29
N LEU A 31 -10.72 -7.62 -3.10
CA LEU A 31 -11.28 -6.94 -1.94
C LEU A 31 -12.82 -6.91 -2.04
N PRO A 32 -13.54 -7.36 -0.99
CA PRO A 32 -14.97 -7.11 -0.88
C PRO A 32 -15.28 -5.63 -1.03
N GLU A 33 -16.41 -5.31 -1.66
CA GLU A 33 -16.81 -3.91 -1.95
C GLU A 33 -16.80 -3.05 -0.68
N ARG A 34 -17.24 -3.62 0.45
CA ARG A 34 -17.31 -2.96 1.74
C ARG A 34 -15.98 -2.41 2.25
N ILE A 35 -14.85 -3.05 1.86
CA ILE A 35 -13.49 -2.71 2.30
C ILE A 35 -12.55 -2.41 1.14
N ASN A 36 -13.07 -2.08 -0.03
CA ASN A 36 -12.30 -1.88 -1.26
C ASN A 36 -11.27 -0.72 -1.18
N LYS A 37 -11.52 0.27 -0.33
CA LYS A 37 -10.61 1.41 -0.10
C LYS A 37 -9.28 1.00 0.53
N LEU A 38 -9.17 -0.19 1.12
CA LEU A 38 -7.89 -0.72 1.62
C LEU A 38 -6.80 -0.69 0.55
N SER A 39 -7.13 -0.96 -0.72
CA SER A 39 -6.17 -0.94 -1.81
C SER A 39 -5.62 0.46 -2.09
N GLU A 40 -6.48 1.47 -2.09
CA GLU A 40 -6.08 2.86 -2.30
C GLU A 40 -5.18 3.35 -1.17
N ILE A 41 -5.60 3.12 0.09
CA ILE A 41 -4.83 3.54 1.26
C ILE A 41 -3.49 2.79 1.31
N ALA A 42 -3.46 1.48 1.02
CA ALA A 42 -2.25 0.68 0.98
C ALA A 42 -1.23 1.17 -0.06
N GLY A 43 -1.71 1.70 -1.20
CA GLY A 43 -0.88 2.31 -2.24
C GLY A 43 -0.40 3.73 -1.94
N ASN A 44 -0.90 4.36 -0.88
CA ASN A 44 -0.54 5.72 -0.48
C ASN A 44 0.37 5.70 0.75
N LEU A 45 1.47 6.44 0.71
CA LEU A 45 2.43 6.48 1.82
C LEU A 45 1.93 7.18 3.08
N TRP A 46 0.72 7.74 3.07
CA TRP A 46 0.06 8.33 4.25
C TRP A 46 0.12 7.41 5.49
N TRP A 47 0.02 6.11 5.31
CA TRP A 47 0.11 5.13 6.39
C TRP A 47 1.49 5.08 7.08
N ALA A 48 2.57 5.57 6.44
CA ALA A 48 3.91 5.56 7.04
C ALA A 48 4.00 6.46 8.29
N TRP A 49 3.10 7.42 8.43
CA TRP A 49 2.95 8.25 9.64
C TRP A 49 1.56 8.14 10.30
N ASN A 50 0.68 7.31 9.76
CA ASN A 50 -0.64 6.99 10.34
C ASN A 50 -0.72 5.49 10.62
N THR A 51 0.04 5.04 11.61
CA THR A 51 0.29 3.62 11.87
C THR A 51 -0.94 2.81 12.30
N ASP A 52 -2.04 3.47 12.66
CA ASP A 52 -3.30 2.79 12.97
C ASP A 52 -3.82 1.98 11.78
N PHE A 53 -3.59 2.45 10.55
CA PHE A 53 -3.91 1.70 9.34
C PHE A 53 -3.23 0.32 9.31
N LEU A 54 -1.98 0.24 9.76
CA LEU A 54 -1.22 -1.00 9.75
C LEU A 54 -1.78 -2.06 10.71
N LYS A 55 -2.53 -1.64 11.74
CA LYS A 55 -3.18 -2.54 12.69
C LYS A 55 -4.27 -3.39 12.02
N LEU A 56 -4.95 -2.85 10.99
CA LEU A 56 -5.97 -3.58 10.24
C LEU A 56 -5.41 -4.86 9.61
N PHE A 57 -4.21 -4.81 9.04
CA PHE A 57 -3.57 -5.97 8.42
C PHE A 57 -3.26 -7.05 9.43
N LYS A 58 -2.83 -6.67 10.64
CA LYS A 58 -2.59 -7.59 11.74
C LYS A 58 -3.88 -8.28 12.20
N ILE A 59 -5.01 -7.59 12.17
CA ILE A 59 -6.33 -8.17 12.51
C ILE A 59 -6.77 -9.16 11.42
N ILE A 60 -6.53 -8.85 10.15
CA ILE A 60 -6.90 -9.71 9.03
C ILE A 60 -6.11 -11.03 9.06
N ASP A 61 -4.78 -10.93 9.13
CA ASP A 61 -3.86 -12.08 9.21
C ASP A 61 -2.50 -11.65 9.77
N GLY A 62 -2.30 -11.84 11.08
CA GLY A 62 -1.07 -11.41 11.76
C GLY A 62 0.17 -12.16 11.29
N ASP A 63 0.06 -13.45 10.98
CA ASP A 63 1.20 -14.27 10.54
C ASP A 63 1.65 -13.88 9.13
N LEU A 64 0.69 -13.71 8.23
CA LEU A 64 0.99 -13.20 6.88
C LEU A 64 1.58 -11.79 6.94
N TRP A 65 1.05 -10.93 7.83
CA TRP A 65 1.55 -9.55 8.00
C TRP A 65 3.05 -9.50 8.32
N GLU A 66 3.51 -10.33 9.26
CA GLU A 66 4.94 -10.46 9.56
C GLU A 66 5.72 -11.09 8.40
N THR A 67 5.17 -12.13 7.75
CA THR A 67 5.81 -12.83 6.63
C THR A 67 6.10 -11.92 5.43
N VAL A 68 5.19 -10.98 5.12
CA VAL A 68 5.37 -10.03 4.01
C VAL A 68 6.23 -8.82 4.38
N GLY A 69 6.81 -8.80 5.57
CA GLY A 69 7.65 -7.70 6.06
C GLY A 69 6.85 -6.41 6.27
N LYS A 70 5.62 -6.54 6.73
CA LYS A 70 4.69 -5.42 7.01
C LYS A 70 4.40 -4.53 5.80
N ASN A 71 4.44 -5.11 4.61
CA ASN A 71 4.16 -4.42 3.36
C ASN A 71 2.67 -4.56 3.00
N PRO A 72 1.86 -3.49 3.07
CA PRO A 72 0.42 -3.56 2.86
C PRO A 72 0.04 -3.99 1.45
N VAL A 73 0.79 -3.56 0.44
CA VAL A 73 0.53 -3.91 -0.97
C VAL A 73 0.81 -5.40 -1.22
N LYS A 74 1.93 -5.93 -0.67
CA LYS A 74 2.25 -7.36 -0.77
C LYS A 74 1.22 -8.19 -0.01
N PHE A 75 0.79 -7.74 1.16
CA PHE A 75 -0.23 -8.40 1.96
C PHE A 75 -1.53 -8.60 1.18
N LEU A 76 -2.06 -7.53 0.58
CA LEU A 76 -3.32 -7.58 -0.18
C LEU A 76 -3.26 -8.48 -1.42
N LYS A 77 -2.06 -8.79 -1.93
CA LYS A 77 -1.87 -9.74 -3.04
C LYS A 77 -1.86 -11.20 -2.60
N LEU A 78 -1.60 -11.48 -1.32
CA LEU A 78 -1.32 -12.82 -0.81
C LEU A 78 -2.33 -13.30 0.24
N VAL A 79 -3.10 -12.41 0.84
CA VAL A 79 -4.11 -12.75 1.85
C VAL A 79 -5.20 -13.63 1.23
N SER A 80 -5.73 -14.60 1.98
CA SER A 80 -6.80 -15.45 1.47
C SER A 80 -8.12 -14.68 1.29
N GLN A 81 -8.88 -15.07 0.27
CA GLN A 81 -10.20 -14.50 0.01
C GLN A 81 -11.14 -14.67 1.21
N GLU A 82 -11.12 -15.86 1.83
CA GLU A 82 -11.92 -16.17 3.02
C GLU A 82 -11.69 -15.18 4.18
N ARG A 83 -10.42 -14.80 4.43
CA ARG A 83 -10.10 -13.84 5.49
C ARG A 83 -10.64 -12.44 5.18
N LEU A 84 -10.56 -12.02 3.92
CA LEU A 84 -11.11 -10.73 3.49
C LEU A 84 -12.63 -10.68 3.64
N GLU A 85 -13.32 -11.74 3.24
CA GLU A 85 -14.78 -11.86 3.38
C GLU A 85 -15.21 -11.85 4.86
N LYS A 86 -14.50 -12.62 5.68
CA LYS A 86 -14.77 -12.68 7.12
C LYS A 86 -14.65 -11.31 7.82
N VAL A 87 -13.61 -10.53 7.52
CA VAL A 87 -13.45 -9.20 8.14
C VAL A 87 -14.40 -8.17 7.56
N ALA A 88 -14.83 -8.33 6.30
CA ALA A 88 -15.82 -7.47 5.68
C ALA A 88 -17.23 -7.61 6.31
N GLU A 89 -17.47 -8.68 7.08
CA GLU A 89 -18.69 -8.90 7.84
C GLU A 89 -18.53 -8.63 9.35
N ASN A 90 -17.31 -8.34 9.81
CA ASN A 90 -17.03 -8.12 11.24
C ASN A 90 -17.28 -6.66 11.64
N PRO A 91 -18.29 -6.37 12.51
CA PRO A 91 -18.65 -5.00 12.88
C PRO A 91 -17.53 -4.23 13.60
N GLU A 92 -16.72 -4.91 14.42
CA GLU A 92 -15.60 -4.27 15.13
C GLU A 92 -14.50 -3.86 14.18
N PHE A 93 -14.13 -4.75 13.25
CA PHE A 93 -13.17 -4.43 12.19
C PHE A 93 -13.67 -3.27 11.32
N LEU A 94 -14.93 -3.33 10.90
CA LEU A 94 -15.53 -2.30 10.05
C LEU A 94 -15.55 -0.92 10.73
N LYS A 95 -15.79 -0.86 12.04
CA LYS A 95 -15.73 0.38 12.80
C LYS A 95 -14.35 1.04 12.75
N GLU A 96 -13.29 0.25 12.98
CA GLU A 96 -11.91 0.75 12.89
C GLU A 96 -11.54 1.12 11.44
N TYR A 97 -11.92 0.28 10.49
CA TYR A 97 -11.72 0.54 9.07
C TYR A 97 -12.38 1.84 8.62
N ASP A 98 -13.65 2.07 8.98
CA ASP A 98 -14.38 3.29 8.60
C ASP A 98 -13.74 4.54 9.18
N LYS A 99 -13.30 4.49 10.45
CA LYS A 99 -12.57 5.58 11.08
C LYS A 99 -11.30 5.92 10.29
N ILE A 100 -10.47 4.92 10.01
CA ILE A 100 -9.20 5.12 9.29
C ILE A 100 -9.43 5.60 7.86
N ALA A 101 -10.43 5.05 7.16
CA ALA A 101 -10.77 5.49 5.82
C ALA A 101 -11.24 6.95 5.79
N ASN A 102 -12.06 7.37 6.78
CA ASN A 102 -12.48 8.76 6.89
C ASN A 102 -11.30 9.69 7.19
N ASP A 103 -10.43 9.33 8.14
CA ASP A 103 -9.22 10.10 8.47
C ASP A 103 -8.32 10.29 7.23
N PHE A 104 -8.16 9.23 6.40
CA PHE A 104 -7.41 9.31 5.14
C PHE A 104 -8.06 10.28 4.16
N TYR A 105 -9.37 10.16 3.92
CA TYR A 105 -10.05 11.04 2.96
C TYR A 105 -10.16 12.47 3.44
N ASP A 106 -10.32 12.71 4.72
CA ASP A 106 -10.29 14.05 5.31
C ASP A 106 -8.91 14.70 5.13
N TYR A 107 -7.84 13.92 5.33
CA TYR A 107 -6.49 14.38 5.07
C TYR A 107 -6.29 14.72 3.58
N MET A 108 -6.63 13.80 2.68
CA MET A 108 -6.43 13.98 1.22
C MET A 108 -7.26 15.12 0.64
N ASN A 109 -8.45 15.37 1.20
CA ASN A 109 -9.34 16.42 0.73
C ASN A 109 -9.21 17.75 1.50
N SER A 110 -8.25 17.84 2.43
CA SER A 110 -8.06 19.05 3.24
C SER A 110 -7.72 20.26 2.39
N LYS A 111 -8.61 21.25 2.43
CA LYS A 111 -8.40 22.55 1.77
C LYS A 111 -7.64 23.54 2.65
N SER A 112 -7.42 23.19 3.93
CA SER A 112 -6.86 24.05 4.96
C SER A 112 -5.53 23.50 5.47
N THR A 113 -4.51 23.46 4.59
CA THR A 113 -3.15 23.10 4.98
C THR A 113 -2.47 24.23 5.76
N TRP A 114 -1.44 23.91 6.53
CA TRP A 114 -0.61 24.89 7.23
C TRP A 114 -0.11 25.99 6.29
N PHE A 115 0.41 25.60 5.11
CA PHE A 115 0.89 26.53 4.10
C PHE A 115 -0.19 27.51 3.63
N LYS A 116 -1.37 26.99 3.28
CA LYS A 116 -2.48 27.84 2.83
C LYS A 116 -3.00 28.80 3.90
N LYS A 117 -2.89 28.42 5.18
CA LYS A 117 -3.27 29.27 6.31
C LYS A 117 -2.28 30.39 6.55
N ASN A 118 -0.97 30.08 6.49
CA ASN A 118 0.07 31.04 6.83
C ASN A 118 0.55 31.89 5.64
N TYR A 119 0.34 31.40 4.41
CA TYR A 119 0.72 32.08 3.17
C TYR A 119 -0.45 32.17 2.18
N PRO A 120 -1.52 32.89 2.52
CA PRO A 120 -2.75 32.93 1.70
C PRO A 120 -2.53 33.51 0.30
N ASP A 121 -1.57 34.40 0.13
CA ASP A 121 -1.22 35.01 -1.16
C ASP A 121 -0.45 34.06 -2.07
N ASN A 122 0.22 33.04 -1.49
CA ASN A 122 1.01 32.04 -2.17
C ASN A 122 0.26 30.71 -2.39
N LYS A 123 -1.04 30.65 -2.15
CA LYS A 123 -1.86 29.42 -2.19
C LYS A 123 -1.81 28.66 -3.54
N ASN A 124 -1.42 29.33 -4.61
CA ASN A 124 -1.30 28.76 -5.96
C ASN A 124 0.15 28.43 -6.35
N ASP A 125 1.11 28.71 -5.49
CA ASP A 125 2.51 28.38 -5.75
C ASP A 125 2.71 26.87 -5.74
N LEU A 126 3.49 26.37 -6.71
CA LEU A 126 3.93 24.98 -6.78
C LEU A 126 5.34 24.89 -6.19
N ILE A 127 5.44 24.21 -5.05
CA ILE A 127 6.72 23.96 -4.39
C ILE A 127 7.11 22.50 -4.64
N ALA A 128 8.31 22.27 -5.20
CA ALA A 128 8.85 20.95 -5.44
C ALA A 128 10.12 20.75 -4.60
N TYR A 129 10.20 19.62 -3.91
CA TYR A 129 11.38 19.18 -3.16
C TYR A 129 12.03 18.00 -3.84
N PHE A 130 13.32 18.13 -4.17
CA PHE A 130 14.09 17.09 -4.83
C PHE A 130 15.19 16.58 -3.90
N SER A 131 15.28 15.27 -3.74
CA SER A 131 16.35 14.59 -3.03
C SER A 131 16.75 13.32 -3.77
N ALA A 132 18.02 12.90 -3.67
CA ALA A 132 18.47 11.62 -4.18
C ALA A 132 17.95 10.43 -3.35
N GLU A 133 17.56 10.68 -2.09
CA GLU A 133 17.11 9.66 -1.15
C GLU A 133 15.90 10.16 -0.35
N TYR A 134 14.98 9.24 0.00
CA TYR A 134 13.85 9.50 0.88
C TYR A 134 13.63 8.36 1.85
N GLY A 135 13.94 8.56 3.14
CA GLY A 135 13.72 7.61 4.23
C GLY A 135 12.29 7.69 4.75
N LEU A 136 11.30 7.28 3.96
CA LEU A 136 9.88 7.36 4.33
C LEU A 136 9.43 6.17 5.15
N ASP A 137 9.79 4.97 4.72
CA ASP A 137 9.49 3.72 5.41
C ASP A 137 10.51 2.64 4.99
N GLN A 138 10.74 1.67 5.86
CA GLN A 138 11.70 0.57 5.63
C GLN A 138 11.33 -0.34 4.44
N ILE A 139 10.07 -0.38 4.03
CA ILE A 139 9.65 -1.16 2.86
C ILE A 139 10.05 -0.51 1.53
N LEU A 140 10.46 0.76 1.57
CA LEU A 140 10.95 1.52 0.42
C LEU A 140 12.46 1.67 0.52
N SER A 141 13.19 0.79 -0.15
CA SER A 141 14.66 0.77 -0.16
C SER A 141 15.24 1.86 -1.08
N ILE A 142 14.87 3.13 -0.86
CA ILE A 142 15.28 4.29 -1.64
C ILE A 142 16.12 5.28 -0.80
N TYR A 143 16.73 4.80 0.26
CA TYR A 143 17.65 5.57 1.11
C TYR A 143 18.68 4.66 1.75
N SER A 144 19.84 5.20 2.13
CA SER A 144 20.90 4.46 2.81
C SER A 144 21.52 5.20 4.00
N GLY A 145 21.30 6.48 4.14
CA GLY A 145 21.98 7.28 5.19
C GLY A 145 21.21 8.49 5.67
N GLY A 146 21.94 9.41 6.34
CA GLY A 146 21.37 10.59 6.98
C GLY A 146 20.64 11.53 6.02
N LEU A 147 21.06 11.60 4.76
CA LEU A 147 20.37 12.39 3.73
C LEU A 147 18.94 11.90 3.54
N GLY A 148 18.76 10.58 3.43
CA GLY A 148 17.46 9.97 3.26
C GLY A 148 16.54 10.18 4.46
N ILE A 149 17.08 10.04 5.68
CA ILE A 149 16.32 10.27 6.92
C ILE A 149 15.87 11.73 7.00
N LEU A 150 16.77 12.69 6.77
CA LEU A 150 16.43 14.12 6.78
C LEU A 150 15.35 14.46 5.74
N SER A 151 15.48 13.91 4.52
CA SER A 151 14.52 14.14 3.45
C SER A 151 13.14 13.54 3.77
N GLY A 152 13.11 12.35 4.38
CA GLY A 152 11.89 11.70 4.83
C GLY A 152 11.18 12.49 5.92
N ASP A 153 11.93 12.96 6.92
CA ASP A 153 11.39 13.78 8.00
C ASP A 153 10.84 15.11 7.49
N HIS A 154 11.55 15.74 6.55
CA HIS A 154 11.09 16.98 5.93
C HIS A 154 9.78 16.83 5.15
N LEU A 155 9.56 15.68 4.51
CA LEU A 155 8.30 15.41 3.81
C LEU A 155 7.13 15.09 4.75
N LYS A 156 7.41 14.62 5.98
CA LYS A 156 6.39 14.27 6.98
C LYS A 156 5.98 15.44 7.87
N SER A 157 6.80 16.50 7.94
CA SER A 157 6.53 17.71 8.75
C SER A 157 5.69 18.73 7.99
#